data_43651f5f7c85d3dde56d665ff473790f
#
_entry.id   43651f5f7c85d3dde56d665ff473790f
#
_cell.length_a   1.000
_cell.length_b   1.000
_cell.length_c   1.000
_cell.angle_alpha   90.00
_cell.angle_beta   90.00
_cell.angle_gamma   90.00
#
_symmetry.space_group_name_H-M   'P 1'
#
loop_
_entity.id
_entity.type
_entity.pdbx_description
1 polymer ?
#
loop_
_entity_poly.entity_id
_entity_poly.type
_entity_poly.pdbx_seq_one_letter_code
_entity_poly.pdbx_strand_id
1 'polypeptide(L)'
;ILNLLKQLQTELNLTYLFISHDLSVVAHVCDVVAVMYLGHIVEMGPSRELFKNPKHSYTKALLSSIPSIDPEKRSEAIELKGEIPSALNPPPGCVFRTRCPNPGVDCKGGEIKMGLIEVEPGHWVDQCCAL
;
A
#
# COMPACT_ATOMS: atom_id res chain seq x y z
N ILE A 1 12.16 -13.28 17.36
CA ILE A 1 11.04 -13.96 16.69
C ILE A 1 11.17 -13.85 15.16
N LEU A 2 11.32 -12.65 14.57
CA LEU A 2 11.41 -12.48 13.11
C LEU A 2 12.58 -13.24 12.48
N ASN A 3 13.75 -13.21 13.11
CA ASN A 3 14.93 -13.96 12.65
C ASN A 3 14.70 -15.47 12.68
N LEU A 4 13.99 -15.96 13.69
CA LEU A 4 13.61 -17.38 13.78
C LEU A 4 12.67 -17.77 12.64
N LEU A 5 11.68 -16.92 12.32
CA LEU A 5 10.77 -17.18 11.21
C LEU A 5 11.51 -17.24 9.87
N LYS A 6 12.46 -16.32 9.64
CA LYS A 6 13.32 -16.35 8.45
C LYS A 6 14.19 -17.60 8.38
N GLN A 7 14.76 -18.02 9.50
CA GLN A 7 15.53 -19.24 9.58
C GLN A 7 14.69 -20.46 9.22
N LEU A 8 13.51 -20.60 9.84
CA LEU A 8 12.58 -21.71 9.56
C LEU A 8 12.08 -21.68 8.10
N GLN A 9 11.86 -20.50 7.54
CA GLN A 9 11.51 -20.35 6.13
C GLN A 9 12.58 -20.97 5.23
N THR A 10 13.85 -20.69 5.52
CA THR A 10 14.98 -21.20 4.74
C THR A 10 15.19 -22.71 4.96
N GLU A 11 15.18 -23.16 6.21
CA GLU A 11 15.46 -24.56 6.57
C GLU A 11 14.35 -25.52 6.11
N LEU A 12 13.09 -25.08 6.18
CA LEU A 12 11.92 -25.89 5.88
C LEU A 12 11.27 -25.55 4.54
N ASN A 13 11.85 -24.61 3.77
CA ASN A 13 11.31 -24.11 2.49
C ASN A 13 9.84 -23.68 2.60
N LEU A 14 9.52 -22.88 3.64
CA LEU A 14 8.17 -22.44 3.92
C LEU A 14 7.83 -21.15 3.18
N THR A 15 6.56 -21.02 2.81
CA THR A 15 5.98 -19.75 2.36
C THR A 15 5.07 -19.21 3.46
N TYR A 16 5.26 -17.93 3.82
CA TYR A 16 4.43 -17.26 4.81
C TYR A 16 3.50 -16.26 4.17
N LEU A 17 2.29 -16.21 4.67
CA LEU A 17 1.38 -15.08 4.47
C LEU A 17 1.29 -14.28 5.77
N PHE A 18 1.85 -13.06 5.77
CA PHE A 18 1.77 -12.13 6.88
C PHE A 18 0.65 -11.11 6.69
N ILE A 19 -0.17 -10.92 7.73
CA ILE A 19 -1.11 -9.80 7.80
C ILE A 19 -0.66 -8.94 8.99
N SER A 20 -0.25 -7.72 8.72
CA SER A 20 0.30 -6.82 9.73
C SER A 20 -0.04 -5.37 9.42
N HIS A 21 -0.11 -4.55 10.46
CA HIS A 21 -0.16 -3.09 10.36
C HIS A 21 1.21 -2.44 10.63
N ASP A 22 2.20 -3.23 11.06
CA ASP A 22 3.58 -2.76 11.27
C ASP A 22 4.38 -2.85 9.97
N LEU A 23 4.49 -1.71 9.30
CA LEU A 23 5.18 -1.61 8.01
C LEU A 23 6.68 -1.87 8.12
N SER A 24 7.30 -1.60 9.29
CA SER A 24 8.72 -1.86 9.51
C SER A 24 9.01 -3.36 9.53
N VAL A 25 8.12 -4.14 10.16
CA VAL A 25 8.18 -5.61 10.15
C VAL A 25 8.00 -6.13 8.74
N VAL A 26 6.96 -5.64 8.03
CA VAL A 26 6.66 -6.06 6.65
C VAL A 26 7.85 -5.78 5.72
N ALA A 27 8.45 -4.59 5.79
CA ALA A 27 9.61 -4.22 5.00
C ALA A 27 10.81 -5.14 5.19
N HIS A 28 10.97 -5.67 6.41
CA HIS A 28 12.11 -6.51 6.77
C HIS A 28 11.90 -8.00 6.43
N VAL A 29 10.67 -8.48 6.48
CA VAL A 29 10.37 -9.93 6.41
C VAL A 29 9.83 -10.36 5.06
N CYS A 30 9.04 -9.50 4.40
CA CYS A 30 8.30 -9.88 3.21
C CYS A 30 9.08 -9.63 1.91
N ASP A 31 9.01 -10.57 0.98
CA ASP A 31 9.55 -10.41 -0.39
C ASP A 31 8.60 -9.63 -1.28
N VAL A 32 7.30 -9.89 -1.12
CA VAL A 32 6.21 -9.22 -1.84
C VAL A 32 5.23 -8.63 -0.82
N VAL A 33 4.75 -7.43 -1.10
CA VAL A 33 3.79 -6.72 -0.25
C VAL A 33 2.56 -6.36 -1.06
N ALA A 34 1.39 -6.61 -0.48
CA ALA A 34 0.11 -6.13 -0.99
C ALA A 34 -0.51 -5.16 0.03
N VAL A 35 -0.79 -3.96 -0.42
CA VAL A 35 -1.45 -2.92 0.40
C VAL A 35 -2.95 -2.99 0.16
N MET A 36 -3.71 -3.10 1.25
CA MET A 36 -5.17 -3.24 1.20
C MET A 36 -5.85 -2.01 1.81
N TYR A 37 -6.92 -1.55 1.17
CA TYR A 37 -7.80 -0.51 1.67
C TYR A 37 -9.27 -0.90 1.45
N LEU A 38 -10.09 -0.87 2.50
CA LEU A 38 -11.51 -1.28 2.47
C LEU A 38 -11.77 -2.62 1.76
N GLY A 39 -10.92 -3.62 2.03
CA GLY A 39 -11.06 -4.96 1.44
C GLY A 39 -10.56 -5.10 0.00
N HIS A 40 -10.02 -4.04 -0.61
CA HIS A 40 -9.43 -4.06 -1.95
C HIS A 40 -7.91 -3.91 -1.88
N ILE A 41 -7.20 -4.71 -2.68
CA ILE A 41 -5.76 -4.50 -2.88
C ILE A 41 -5.60 -3.30 -3.83
N VAL A 42 -4.93 -2.26 -3.35
CA VAL A 42 -4.74 -1.01 -4.09
C VAL A 42 -3.34 -0.89 -4.69
N GLU A 43 -2.38 -1.63 -4.16
CA GLU A 43 -1.02 -1.71 -4.68
C GLU A 43 -0.37 -3.02 -4.25
N MET A 44 0.45 -3.63 -5.12
CA MET A 44 1.18 -4.86 -4.84
C MET A 44 2.49 -4.87 -5.61
N GLY A 45 3.56 -5.30 -4.97
CA GLY A 45 4.86 -5.40 -5.63
C GLY A 45 5.96 -5.95 -4.74
N PRO A 46 7.17 -6.07 -5.29
CA PRO A 46 8.35 -6.41 -4.52
C PRO A 46 8.52 -5.42 -3.36
N SER A 47 8.72 -5.95 -2.15
CA SER A 47 8.79 -5.14 -0.92
C SER A 47 9.72 -3.95 -1.08
N ARG A 48 10.95 -4.19 -1.55
CA ARG A 48 11.96 -3.16 -1.71
C ARG A 48 11.52 -2.02 -2.64
N GLU A 49 10.90 -2.35 -3.77
CA GLU A 49 10.46 -1.36 -4.75
C GLU A 49 9.25 -0.58 -4.26
N LEU A 50 8.27 -1.27 -3.66
CA LEU A 50 7.08 -0.65 -3.12
C LEU A 50 7.42 0.35 -2.00
N PHE A 51 8.34 0.02 -1.10
CA PHE A 51 8.78 0.93 -0.03
C PHE A 51 9.60 2.11 -0.56
N LYS A 52 10.36 1.92 -1.64
CA LYS A 52 11.20 2.96 -2.25
C LYS A 52 10.40 3.90 -3.15
N ASN A 53 9.47 3.36 -3.92
CA ASN A 53 8.74 4.09 -4.96
C ASN A 53 7.24 3.72 -4.99
N PRO A 54 6.50 3.99 -3.91
CA PRO A 54 5.07 3.72 -3.85
C PRO A 54 4.32 4.53 -4.92
N LYS A 55 3.36 3.91 -5.57
CA LYS A 55 2.57 4.53 -6.63
C LYS A 55 1.22 5.04 -6.12
N HIS A 56 0.51 4.21 -5.34
CA HIS A 56 -0.80 4.55 -4.83
C HIS A 56 -0.74 5.62 -3.73
N SER A 57 -1.64 6.60 -3.78
CA SER A 57 -1.67 7.71 -2.80
C SER A 57 -1.86 7.25 -1.35
N TYR A 58 -2.61 6.18 -1.15
CA TYR A 58 -2.75 5.58 0.19
C TYR A 58 -1.45 4.97 0.69
N THR A 59 -0.74 4.22 -0.15
CA THR A 59 0.57 3.65 0.19
C THR A 59 1.58 4.74 0.54
N LYS A 60 1.62 5.83 -0.24
CA LYS A 60 2.46 7.00 0.05
C LYS A 60 2.16 7.59 1.42
N ALA A 61 0.88 7.77 1.75
CA ALA A 61 0.47 8.30 3.04
C ALA A 61 0.85 7.35 4.20
N LEU A 62 0.64 6.03 4.04
CA LEU A 62 1.05 5.06 5.04
C LEU A 62 2.57 5.09 5.28
N LEU A 63 3.36 5.10 4.22
CA LEU A 63 4.82 5.10 4.32
C LEU A 63 5.35 6.41 4.89
N SER A 64 4.70 7.54 4.59
CA SER A 64 5.08 8.85 5.15
C SER A 64 4.86 8.95 6.67
N SER A 65 4.00 8.10 7.23
CA SER A 65 3.75 8.05 8.68
C SER A 65 4.77 7.22 9.46
N ILE A 66 5.68 6.49 8.78
CA ILE A 66 6.74 5.74 9.44
C ILE A 66 7.77 6.73 9.98
N PRO A 67 8.04 6.74 11.30
CA PRO A 67 9.06 7.62 11.86
C PRO A 67 10.43 7.32 11.29
N SER A 68 11.08 8.31 10.68
CA SER A 68 12.49 8.17 10.29
C SER A 68 13.38 8.51 11.48
N ILE A 69 14.37 7.65 11.74
CA ILE A 69 15.42 7.91 12.74
C ILE A 69 16.35 9.02 12.24
N ASP A 70 16.45 9.19 10.92
CA ASP A 70 17.27 10.21 10.28
C ASP A 70 16.50 11.55 10.21
N PRO A 71 16.92 12.60 10.93
CA PRO A 71 16.24 13.90 10.92
C PRO A 71 16.19 14.56 9.54
N GLU A 72 17.18 14.30 8.68
CA GLU A 72 17.25 14.87 7.32
C GLU A 72 16.29 14.19 6.34
N LYS A 73 15.84 12.98 6.67
CA LYS A 73 14.88 12.19 5.89
C LYS A 73 13.45 12.23 6.43
N ARG A 74 13.16 13.11 7.38
CA ARG A 74 11.79 13.35 7.85
C ARG A 74 10.99 14.01 6.74
N SER A 75 10.33 13.20 5.92
CA SER A 75 9.24 13.70 5.08
C SER A 75 8.09 14.13 5.98
N GLU A 76 7.46 15.25 5.67
CA GLU A 76 6.20 15.61 6.34
C GLU A 76 5.19 14.50 6.11
N ALA A 77 4.57 14.01 7.18
CA ALA A 77 3.56 12.98 7.08
C ALA A 77 2.39 13.50 6.23
N ILE A 78 1.99 12.72 5.24
CA ILE A 78 0.85 13.05 4.40
C ILE A 78 -0.42 12.86 5.21
N GLU A 79 -1.05 13.96 5.60
CA GLU A 79 -2.30 13.93 6.33
C GLU A 79 -3.46 13.56 5.38
N LEU A 80 -4.07 12.42 5.65
CA LEU A 80 -5.27 11.98 4.94
C LEU A 80 -6.50 12.65 5.56
N LYS A 81 -7.12 13.55 4.81
CA LYS A 81 -8.34 14.25 5.24
C LYS A 81 -9.57 13.36 5.07
N GLY A 82 -10.60 13.62 5.88
CA GLY A 82 -11.89 12.95 5.82
C GLY A 82 -11.94 11.64 6.61
N GLU A 83 -13.16 11.17 6.82
CA GLU A 83 -13.44 9.92 7.53
C GLU A 83 -13.22 8.69 6.64
N ILE A 84 -12.93 7.55 7.27
CA ILE A 84 -12.85 6.26 6.56
C ILE A 84 -14.26 5.87 6.16
N PRO A 85 -14.56 5.66 4.87
CA PRO A 85 -15.87 5.20 4.45
C PRO A 85 -16.20 3.82 5.01
N SER A 86 -17.51 3.52 5.08
CA SER A 86 -17.96 2.20 5.52
C SER A 86 -17.52 1.11 4.53
N ALA A 87 -16.90 0.05 5.04
CA ALA A 87 -16.55 -1.12 4.24
C ALA A 87 -17.78 -1.89 3.75
N LEU A 88 -18.94 -1.72 4.42
CA LEU A 88 -20.21 -2.33 4.00
C LEU A 88 -20.87 -1.61 2.82
N ASN A 89 -20.55 -0.33 2.64
CA ASN A 89 -21.04 0.49 1.55
C ASN A 89 -19.91 1.38 1.03
N PRO A 90 -18.94 0.79 0.32
CA PRO A 90 -17.80 1.53 -0.20
C PRO A 90 -18.23 2.54 -1.27
N PRO A 91 -17.50 3.65 -1.42
CA PRO A 91 -17.77 4.60 -2.50
C PRO A 91 -17.64 3.94 -3.87
N PRO A 92 -18.46 4.31 -4.85
CA PRO A 92 -18.37 3.77 -6.20
C PRO A 92 -17.04 4.17 -6.86
N GLY A 93 -16.51 3.32 -7.73
CA GLY A 93 -15.20 3.50 -8.35
C GLY A 93 -14.06 3.24 -7.39
N CYS A 94 -13.06 4.13 -7.37
CA CYS A 94 -11.93 3.98 -6.46
C CYS A 94 -12.37 4.15 -5.00
N VAL A 95 -12.16 3.11 -4.19
CA VAL A 95 -12.55 3.10 -2.76
C VAL A 95 -11.81 4.14 -1.93
N PHE A 96 -10.66 4.62 -2.40
CA PHE A 96 -9.86 5.65 -1.73
C PHE A 96 -10.19 7.09 -2.16
N ARG A 97 -11.05 7.28 -3.16
CA ARG A 97 -11.32 8.58 -3.79
C ARG A 97 -11.72 9.70 -2.82
N THR A 98 -12.45 9.36 -1.76
CA THR A 98 -12.94 10.34 -0.77
C THR A 98 -11.84 10.90 0.12
N ARG A 99 -10.70 10.22 0.19
CA ARG A 99 -9.54 10.60 0.99
C ARG A 99 -8.28 10.82 0.16
N CYS A 100 -8.37 10.63 -1.14
CA CYS A 100 -7.25 10.86 -2.05
C CYS A 100 -6.91 12.36 -2.09
N PRO A 101 -5.64 12.75 -1.85
CA PRO A 101 -5.24 14.15 -1.89
C PRO A 101 -5.36 14.77 -3.29
N ASN A 102 -5.21 13.95 -4.33
CA ASN A 102 -5.27 14.38 -5.74
C ASN A 102 -6.17 13.45 -6.57
N PRO A 103 -7.49 13.41 -6.31
CA PRO A 103 -8.37 12.58 -7.10
C PRO A 103 -8.50 13.14 -8.52
N GLY A 104 -8.28 12.30 -9.53
CA GLY A 104 -8.57 12.63 -10.92
C GLY A 104 -10.05 12.91 -11.17
N VAL A 105 -10.39 13.42 -12.35
CA VAL A 105 -11.79 13.73 -12.73
C VAL A 105 -12.65 12.47 -12.65
N ASP A 106 -12.18 11.37 -13.24
CA ASP A 106 -12.91 10.09 -13.27
C ASP A 106 -13.04 9.47 -11.87
N CYS A 107 -12.01 9.67 -11.01
CA CYS A 107 -12.10 9.28 -9.62
C CYS A 107 -13.20 10.03 -8.87
N LYS A 108 -13.32 11.36 -9.09
CA LYS A 108 -14.36 12.20 -8.46
C LYS A 108 -15.75 11.77 -8.89
N GLY A 109 -15.94 11.44 -10.16
CA GLY A 109 -17.19 10.94 -10.72
C GLY A 109 -17.57 9.55 -10.23
N GLY A 110 -16.60 8.77 -9.73
CA GLY A 110 -16.80 7.37 -9.36
C GLY A 110 -16.95 6.43 -10.57
N GLU A 111 -16.49 6.87 -11.73
CA GLU A 111 -16.61 6.14 -13.00
C GLU A 111 -15.46 5.16 -13.22
N ILE A 112 -14.30 5.43 -12.57
CA ILE A 112 -13.13 4.58 -12.71
C ILE A 112 -13.38 3.20 -12.08
N LYS A 113 -13.05 2.15 -12.81
CA LYS A 113 -13.13 0.79 -12.30
C LYS A 113 -11.90 0.46 -11.46
N MET A 114 -12.13 -0.21 -10.32
CA MET A 114 -11.05 -0.78 -9.53
C MET A 114 -10.41 -1.94 -10.29
N GLY A 115 -9.10 -2.01 -10.25
CA GLY A 115 -8.34 -3.10 -10.85
C GLY A 115 -6.86 -2.79 -10.88
N LEU A 116 -6.07 -3.79 -10.54
CA LEU A 116 -4.61 -3.68 -10.56
C LEU A 116 -4.12 -3.76 -12.00
N ILE A 117 -3.27 -2.83 -12.39
CA ILE A 117 -2.51 -2.88 -13.63
C ILE A 117 -1.02 -2.86 -13.31
N GLU A 118 -0.24 -3.58 -14.10
CA GLU A 118 1.20 -3.62 -13.95
C GLU A 118 1.81 -2.34 -14.51
N VAL A 119 2.53 -1.60 -13.67
CA VAL A 119 3.18 -0.33 -14.05
C VAL A 119 4.69 -0.45 -14.19
N GLU A 120 5.27 -1.41 -13.51
CA GLU A 120 6.67 -1.81 -13.60
C GLU A 120 6.72 -3.34 -13.41
N PRO A 121 7.77 -4.05 -13.86
CA PRO A 121 7.84 -5.51 -13.74
C PRO A 121 7.57 -6.00 -12.33
N GLY A 122 6.46 -6.72 -12.13
CA GLY A 122 6.01 -7.24 -10.84
C GLY A 122 5.43 -6.19 -9.88
N HIS A 123 5.28 -4.92 -10.30
CA HIS A 123 4.67 -3.86 -9.49
C HIS A 123 3.31 -3.45 -10.07
N TRP A 124 2.29 -3.69 -9.32
CA TRP A 124 0.89 -3.51 -9.69
C TRP A 124 0.25 -2.43 -8.84
N VAL A 125 -0.51 -1.56 -9.45
CA VAL A 125 -1.25 -0.50 -8.75
C VAL A 125 -2.67 -0.38 -9.30
N ASP A 126 -3.58 0.08 -8.48
CA ASP A 126 -4.93 0.35 -8.92
C ASP A 126 -4.94 1.39 -10.05
N GLN A 127 -5.73 1.13 -11.06
CA GLN A 127 -5.79 1.85 -12.34
C GLN A 127 -5.85 3.38 -12.16
N CYS A 128 -6.53 3.87 -11.13
CA CYS A 128 -6.65 5.30 -10.86
C CYS A 128 -5.31 5.98 -10.50
N CYS A 129 -4.31 5.23 -10.06
CA CYS A 129 -3.00 5.74 -9.66
C CYS A 129 -1.87 5.38 -10.64
N ALA A 130 -2.23 4.74 -11.76
CA ALA A 130 -1.30 4.33 -12.80
C ALA A 130 -1.10 5.40 -13.90
N LEU A 131 -1.91 6.46 -13.87
CA LEU A 131 -1.92 7.57 -14.84
C LEU A 131 -1.07 8.74 -14.36
#